data_d7c05e5eec2c38ce55f79585f6a08c30
#
_entry.id   d7c05e5eec2c38ce55f79585f6a08c30
#
_cell.length_a   1.000
_cell.length_b   1.000
_cell.length_c   1.000
_cell.angle_alpha   90.00
_cell.angle_beta   90.00
_cell.angle_gamma   90.00
#
_symmetry.space_group_name_H-M   'P 1'
#
loop_
_entity.id
_entity.type
_entity.pdbx_description
1 polymer ?
#
loop_
_entity_poly.entity_id
_entity_poly.type
_entity_poly.pdbx_seq_one_letter_code
_entity_poly.pdbx_strand_id
1 'polypeptide(L)'
;MAIVGVGIDVVDIARFEAAMRRTPGLGPRLFTPSEIDRPPASLAARFAAKEALAKALGAPEGMAWHDAEVISHPSGRPLFAISGTVAARSAELGAAHVHLSLSHDAGIASAVVVLES
;
A
#
# COMPACT_ATOMS: atom_id res chain seq x y z
N MET A 1 8.85 16.47 14.97
CA MET A 1 8.22 16.31 13.66
C MET A 1 9.31 16.14 12.60
N ALA A 2 9.68 14.93 12.36
CA ALA A 2 10.73 14.60 11.41
C ALA A 2 10.26 13.52 10.46
N ILE A 3 10.82 13.50 9.25
CA ILE A 3 10.61 12.41 8.30
C ILE A 3 11.42 11.21 8.80
N VAL A 4 10.76 10.09 9.01
CA VAL A 4 11.41 8.86 9.50
C VAL A 4 11.45 7.75 8.46
N GLY A 5 10.79 7.92 7.32
CA GLY A 5 10.83 6.96 6.22
C GLY A 5 10.12 7.48 5.00
N VAL A 6 10.61 7.09 3.83
CA VAL A 6 10.01 7.43 2.52
C VAL A 6 10.03 6.18 1.66
N GLY A 7 8.92 5.92 0.97
CA GLY A 7 8.83 4.81 0.03
C GLY A 7 8.12 5.24 -1.24
N ILE A 8 8.55 4.68 -2.34
CA ILE A 8 7.90 4.87 -3.64
C ILE A 8 7.84 3.53 -4.35
N ASP A 9 6.76 3.30 -5.08
CA ASP A 9 6.63 2.10 -5.90
C ASP A 9 5.89 2.42 -7.20
N VAL A 10 6.22 1.66 -8.24
CA VAL A 10 5.65 1.78 -9.59
C VAL A 10 5.24 0.39 -10.04
N VAL A 11 4.00 0.25 -10.52
CA VAL A 11 3.43 -1.02 -10.93
C VAL A 11 2.86 -0.90 -12.34
N ASP A 12 3.26 -1.81 -13.22
CA ASP A 12 2.62 -1.96 -14.53
C ASP A 12 1.27 -2.63 -14.33
N ILE A 13 0.19 -1.94 -14.66
CA ILE A 13 -1.19 -2.40 -14.37
C ILE A 13 -1.49 -3.71 -15.11
N ALA A 14 -1.12 -3.81 -16.38
CA ALA A 14 -1.38 -5.03 -17.17
C ALA A 14 -0.61 -6.23 -16.62
N ARG A 15 0.65 -6.05 -16.22
CA ARG A 15 1.44 -7.12 -15.61
C ARG A 15 0.86 -7.56 -14.28
N PHE A 16 0.41 -6.62 -13.47
CA PHE A 16 -0.21 -6.94 -12.18
C PHE A 16 -1.49 -7.74 -12.37
N GLU A 17 -2.34 -7.29 -13.29
CA GLU A 17 -3.59 -7.99 -13.62
C GLU A 17 -3.31 -9.41 -14.10
N ALA A 18 -2.32 -9.59 -14.98
CA ALA A 18 -1.91 -10.91 -15.46
C ALA A 18 -1.40 -11.81 -14.33
N ALA A 19 -0.63 -11.26 -13.38
CA ALA A 19 -0.14 -12.00 -12.23
C ALA A 19 -1.31 -12.48 -11.35
N MET A 20 -2.31 -11.64 -11.14
CA MET A 20 -3.49 -12.00 -10.36
C MET A 20 -4.31 -13.11 -11.04
N ARG A 21 -4.41 -13.11 -12.36
CA ARG A 21 -5.07 -14.18 -13.11
C ARG A 21 -4.30 -15.49 -13.03
N ARG A 22 -2.95 -15.43 -13.14
CA ARG A 22 -2.09 -16.62 -13.06
C ARG A 22 -2.10 -17.27 -11.69
N THR A 23 -2.22 -16.46 -10.64
CA THR A 23 -2.11 -16.90 -9.25
C THR A 23 -3.37 -16.48 -8.49
N PRO A 24 -4.44 -17.30 -8.53
CA PRO A 24 -5.73 -16.91 -7.93
C PRO A 24 -5.67 -16.56 -6.44
N GLY A 25 -4.72 -17.11 -5.70
CA GLY A 25 -4.54 -16.80 -4.28
C GLY A 25 -3.87 -15.46 -4.00
N LEU A 26 -3.33 -14.78 -5.02
CA LEU A 26 -2.58 -13.55 -4.85
C LEU A 26 -3.49 -12.41 -4.36
N GLY A 27 -4.64 -12.22 -4.97
CA GLY A 27 -5.58 -11.18 -4.59
C GLY A 27 -5.97 -11.25 -3.11
N PRO A 28 -6.51 -12.38 -2.63
CA PRO A 28 -6.86 -12.53 -1.21
C PRO A 28 -5.68 -12.38 -0.26
N ARG A 29 -4.47 -12.70 -0.69
CA ARG A 29 -3.26 -12.54 0.13
C ARG A 29 -2.89 -11.06 0.30
N LEU A 30 -3.04 -10.27 -0.76
CA LEU A 30 -2.62 -8.87 -0.78
C LEU A 30 -3.70 -7.92 -0.25
N PHE A 31 -4.96 -8.23 -0.53
CA PHE A 31 -6.08 -7.31 -0.32
C PHE A 31 -7.09 -7.84 0.68
N THR A 32 -7.60 -6.93 1.51
CA THR A 32 -8.68 -7.23 2.45
C THR A 32 -10.00 -7.40 1.68
N PRO A 33 -11.05 -8.00 2.30
CA PRO A 33 -12.36 -8.09 1.67
C PRO A 33 -12.93 -6.75 1.20
N SER A 34 -12.61 -5.65 1.88
CA SER A 34 -13.09 -4.32 1.49
C SER A 34 -12.34 -3.75 0.28
N GLU A 35 -11.13 -4.26 0.00
CA GLU A 35 -10.31 -3.80 -1.12
C GLU A 35 -10.52 -4.61 -2.40
N ILE A 36 -10.75 -5.93 -2.25
CA ILE A 36 -10.59 -6.92 -3.33
C ILE A 36 -11.49 -6.72 -4.55
N ASP A 37 -12.65 -6.11 -4.38
CA ASP A 37 -13.63 -5.95 -5.46
C ASP A 37 -13.44 -4.68 -6.30
N ARG A 38 -12.30 -4.02 -6.14
CA ARG A 38 -11.98 -2.82 -6.91
C ARG A 38 -11.51 -3.17 -8.32
N PRO A 39 -11.65 -2.21 -9.28
CA PRO A 39 -11.12 -2.41 -10.64
C PRO A 39 -9.61 -2.66 -10.64
N PRO A 40 -9.07 -3.33 -11.68
CA PRO A 40 -7.64 -3.67 -11.75
C PRO A 40 -6.68 -2.49 -11.55
N ALA A 41 -6.96 -1.33 -12.13
CA ALA A 41 -6.11 -0.16 -11.96
C ALA A 41 -6.09 0.32 -10.50
N SER A 42 -7.22 0.25 -9.82
CA SER A 42 -7.31 0.59 -8.40
C SER A 42 -6.57 -0.41 -7.53
N LEU A 43 -6.66 -1.70 -7.83
CA LEU A 43 -5.91 -2.74 -7.11
C LEU A 43 -4.42 -2.60 -7.32
N ALA A 44 -3.99 -2.30 -8.55
CA ALA A 44 -2.57 -2.07 -8.85
C ALA A 44 -2.04 -0.85 -8.05
N ALA A 45 -2.81 0.23 -7.97
CA ALA A 45 -2.44 1.40 -7.18
C ALA A 45 -2.36 1.08 -5.69
N ARG A 46 -3.29 0.27 -5.17
CA ARG A 46 -3.26 -0.18 -3.79
C ARG A 46 -2.07 -1.09 -3.50
N PHE A 47 -1.72 -1.95 -4.45
CA PHE A 47 -0.52 -2.78 -4.31
C PHE A 47 0.73 -1.90 -4.27
N ALA A 48 0.83 -0.91 -5.16
CA ALA A 48 1.92 0.06 -5.14
C ALA A 48 2.01 0.78 -3.79
N ALA A 49 0.86 1.16 -3.21
CA ALA A 49 0.79 1.80 -1.91
C ALA A 49 1.36 0.90 -0.80
N LYS A 50 0.98 -0.38 -0.78
CA LYS A 50 1.46 -1.34 0.22
C LYS A 50 2.96 -1.58 0.08
N GLU A 51 3.47 -1.69 -1.15
CA GLU A 51 4.91 -1.84 -1.42
C GLU A 51 5.68 -0.58 -1.02
N ALA A 52 5.15 0.61 -1.33
CA ALA A 52 5.77 1.88 -0.94
C ALA A 52 5.84 2.01 0.59
N LEU A 53 4.78 1.59 1.28
CA LEU A 53 4.76 1.58 2.75
C LEU A 53 5.82 0.62 3.29
N ALA A 54 5.92 -0.59 2.73
CA ALA A 54 6.95 -1.54 3.14
C ALA A 54 8.35 -0.95 3.01
N LYS A 55 8.63 -0.26 1.91
CA LYS A 55 9.93 0.41 1.71
C LYS A 55 10.16 1.51 2.75
N ALA A 56 9.13 2.31 3.02
CA ALA A 56 9.21 3.38 4.02
C ALA A 56 9.48 2.82 5.43
N LEU A 57 8.97 1.62 5.72
CA LEU A 57 9.17 0.93 6.99
C LEU A 57 10.49 0.16 7.05
N GLY A 58 11.31 0.20 6.00
CA GLY A 58 12.59 -0.51 5.93
C GLY A 58 12.44 -1.98 5.55
N ALA A 59 11.39 -2.34 4.82
CA ALA A 59 11.10 -3.70 4.36
C ALA A 59 11.17 -4.75 5.49
N PRO A 60 10.36 -4.60 6.56
CA PRO A 60 10.40 -5.50 7.69
C PRO A 60 9.98 -6.92 7.32
N GLU A 61 10.66 -7.91 7.88
CA GLU A 61 10.27 -9.30 7.71
C GLU A 61 8.92 -9.56 8.40
N GLY A 62 8.10 -10.42 7.81
CA GLY A 62 6.84 -10.84 8.41
C GLY A 62 5.72 -9.80 8.36
N MET A 63 5.88 -8.75 7.57
CA MET A 63 4.81 -7.77 7.40
C MET A 63 3.60 -8.41 6.70
N ALA A 64 2.44 -8.37 7.33
CA ALA A 64 1.20 -8.86 6.75
C ALA A 64 0.56 -7.77 5.89
N TRP A 65 0.25 -8.09 4.64
CA TRP A 65 -0.32 -7.12 3.69
C TRP A 65 -1.67 -6.56 4.13
N HIS A 66 -2.51 -7.37 4.79
CA HIS A 66 -3.80 -6.94 5.29
C HIS A 66 -3.70 -5.91 6.42
N ASP A 67 -2.55 -5.84 7.09
CA ASP A 67 -2.31 -4.87 8.16
C ASP A 67 -2.07 -3.45 7.64
N ALA A 68 -2.00 -3.30 6.30
CA ALA A 68 -1.88 -2.03 5.60
C ALA A 68 -3.05 -1.89 4.61
N GLU A 69 -4.25 -1.73 5.13
CA GLU A 69 -5.44 -1.57 4.29
C GLU A 69 -5.52 -0.15 3.75
N VAL A 70 -5.76 -0.02 2.45
CA VAL A 70 -6.00 1.29 1.84
C VAL A 70 -7.50 1.56 1.83
N ILE A 71 -7.88 2.65 2.47
CA ILE A 71 -9.27 3.11 2.54
C ILE A 71 -9.40 4.48 1.87
N SER A 72 -10.63 4.86 1.54
CA SER A 72 -10.90 6.17 0.95
C SER A 72 -11.55 7.08 1.98
N HIS A 73 -10.98 8.27 2.17
CA HIS A 73 -11.62 9.33 2.92
C HIS A 73 -12.87 9.79 2.15
N PRO A 74 -13.91 10.37 2.81
CA PRO A 74 -15.07 10.93 2.10
C PRO A 74 -14.71 11.93 1.00
N SER A 75 -13.57 12.63 1.11
CA SER A 75 -13.05 13.52 0.06
C SER A 75 -12.52 12.78 -1.17
N GLY A 76 -12.41 11.43 -1.13
CA GLY A 76 -11.78 10.61 -2.15
C GLY A 76 -10.30 10.38 -1.94
N ARG A 77 -9.68 11.06 -0.97
CA ARG A 77 -8.25 10.91 -0.68
C ARG A 77 -7.95 9.51 -0.11
N PRO A 78 -6.92 8.81 -0.60
CA PRO A 78 -6.53 7.52 -0.05
C PRO A 78 -5.85 7.69 1.32
N LEU A 79 -6.12 6.75 2.23
CA LEU A 79 -5.51 6.69 3.55
C LEU A 79 -5.16 5.24 3.85
N PHE A 80 -4.18 5.03 4.74
CA PHE A 80 -3.94 3.73 5.32
C PHE A 80 -4.70 3.56 6.64
N ALA A 81 -5.37 2.43 6.78
CA ALA A 81 -5.80 1.90 8.07
C ALA A 81 -4.76 0.85 8.46
N ILE A 82 -3.87 1.18 9.37
CA ILE A 82 -2.79 0.27 9.78
C ILE A 82 -3.16 -0.46 11.07
N SER A 83 -2.68 -1.70 11.18
CA SER A 83 -2.92 -2.55 12.33
C SER A 83 -1.77 -3.56 12.46
N GLY A 84 -1.82 -4.42 13.47
CA GLY A 84 -0.96 -5.58 13.63
C GLY A 84 0.53 -5.31 13.38
N THR A 85 1.11 -6.06 12.44
CA THR A 85 2.54 -6.01 12.12
C THR A 85 2.99 -4.63 11.64
N VAL A 86 2.15 -3.93 10.87
CA VAL A 86 2.47 -2.60 10.35
C VAL A 86 2.44 -1.56 11.47
N ALA A 87 1.42 -1.60 12.33
CA ALA A 87 1.32 -0.69 13.47
C ALA A 87 2.51 -0.88 14.42
N ALA A 88 2.90 -2.13 14.68
CA ALA A 88 4.05 -2.44 15.53
C ALA A 88 5.34 -1.85 14.97
N ARG A 89 5.59 -2.04 13.67
CA ARG A 89 6.79 -1.52 13.02
C ARG A 89 6.80 0.00 12.98
N SER A 90 5.64 0.62 12.73
CA SER A 90 5.51 2.08 12.76
C SER A 90 5.88 2.64 14.13
N ALA A 91 5.42 1.98 15.20
CA ALA A 91 5.74 2.36 16.57
C ALA A 91 7.24 2.24 16.86
N GLU A 92 7.90 1.16 16.39
CA GLU A 92 9.34 0.98 16.55
C GLU A 92 10.14 2.13 15.93
N LEU A 93 9.68 2.64 14.78
CA LEU A 93 10.34 3.73 14.07
C LEU A 93 9.97 5.11 14.60
N GLY A 94 9.01 5.19 15.51
CA GLY A 94 8.48 6.47 15.99
C GLY A 94 7.64 7.21 14.95
N ALA A 95 7.06 6.49 13.98
CA ALA A 95 6.21 7.06 12.95
C ALA A 95 4.79 7.27 13.49
N ALA A 96 4.43 8.52 13.77
CA ALA A 96 3.10 8.89 14.28
C ALA A 96 2.11 9.15 13.13
N HIS A 97 2.60 9.53 11.97
CA HIS A 97 1.78 9.89 10.82
C HIS A 97 2.25 9.18 9.57
N VAL A 98 1.30 8.68 8.78
CA VAL A 98 1.55 8.05 7.49
C VAL A 98 0.86 8.86 6.42
N HIS A 99 1.62 9.41 5.49
CA HIS A 99 1.09 10.17 4.37
C HIS A 99 1.18 9.32 3.11
N LEU A 100 0.11 9.33 2.30
CA LEU A 100 0.00 8.51 1.10
C LEU A 100 -0.51 9.35 -0.06
N SER A 101 0.11 9.16 -1.23
CA SER A 101 -0.43 9.68 -2.47
C SER A 101 -0.34 8.60 -3.54
N LEU A 102 -1.37 8.51 -4.36
CA LEU A 102 -1.49 7.54 -5.46
C LEU A 102 -1.67 8.28 -6.78
N SER A 103 -1.15 7.68 -7.85
CA SER A 103 -1.39 8.14 -9.20
C SER A 103 -1.41 6.95 -10.16
N HIS A 104 -2.20 7.04 -11.23
CA HIS A 104 -2.09 6.09 -12.33
C HIS A 104 -2.33 6.79 -13.64
N ASP A 105 -1.48 6.48 -14.62
CA ASP A 105 -1.53 7.05 -15.96
C ASP A 105 -0.72 6.17 -16.91
N ALA A 106 -1.10 6.15 -18.17
CA ALA A 106 -0.37 5.43 -19.22
C ALA A 106 -0.09 3.95 -18.88
N GLY A 107 -1.03 3.29 -18.22
CA GLY A 107 -0.89 1.87 -17.83
C GLY A 107 0.00 1.63 -16.62
N ILE A 108 0.40 2.67 -15.92
CA ILE A 108 1.26 2.61 -14.74
C ILE A 108 0.51 3.13 -13.52
N ALA A 109 0.61 2.42 -12.41
CA ALA A 109 0.17 2.90 -11.11
C ALA A 109 1.41 3.21 -10.25
N SER A 110 1.35 4.28 -9.49
CA SER A 110 2.45 4.66 -8.61
C SER A 110 1.93 5.12 -7.26
N ALA A 111 2.79 5.02 -6.25
CA ALA A 111 2.47 5.44 -4.90
C ALA A 111 3.71 6.03 -4.24
N VAL A 112 3.50 7.03 -3.40
CA VAL A 112 4.51 7.54 -2.49
C VAL A 112 3.97 7.51 -1.08
N VAL A 113 4.82 7.09 -0.14
CA VAL A 113 4.52 7.07 1.29
C VAL A 113 5.60 7.85 2.02
N VAL A 114 5.17 8.71 2.93
CA VAL A 114 6.05 9.46 3.81
C VAL A 114 5.63 9.17 5.25
N LEU A 115 6.57 8.73 6.06
CA LEU A 115 6.36 8.52 7.49
C LEU A 115 6.94 9.70 8.26
N GLU A 116 6.18 10.19 9.22
CA GLU A 116 6.55 11.35 10.00
C GLU A 116 6.35 11.07 11.49
N SER A 117 7.29 11.50 12.29
CA SER A 117 7.18 11.36 13.76
C SER A 117 6.17 12.28 14.39
#